data_c7d8f94fb5a37e1f151daa598146a630
#
_entry.id   c7d8f94fb5a37e1f151daa598146a630
#
_cell.length_a   1.000
_cell.length_b   1.000
_cell.length_c   1.000
_cell.angle_alpha   90.00
_cell.angle_beta   90.00
_cell.angle_gamma   90.00
#
_symmetry.space_group_name_H-M   'P 1'
#
loop_
_entity.id
_entity.type
_entity.pdbx_description
1 polymer ?
#
loop_
_entity_poly.entity_id
_entity_poly.type
_entity_poly.pdbx_seq_one_letter_code
_entity_poly.pdbx_strand_id
1 'polypeptide(L)'
;AANAVWNYSLVEGQRAFLVFNPLFDNYYGYDVGIKPERIYPFLTKSVEELTDENEEEFADHPAYLENMWIAGGYLNVIFNQKLPTTHKHRVSLVKKAGEPDIADDGYIHLEYRYNTYGDTLDVFNPSVGVVCYNLNTLPLEEAKGIKLKINEAYYGERILSFENMNEPTPDDAKELHSIARLEVE
;
A
#
# COMPACT_ATOMS: atom_id res chain seq x y z
N ALA A 1 17.07 -12.22 15.02
CA ALA A 1 16.53 -13.40 14.32
C ALA A 1 15.35 -13.92 15.13
N ALA A 2 14.12 -13.77 14.64
CA ALA A 2 12.96 -14.37 15.29
C ALA A 2 12.98 -15.86 15.04
N ASN A 3 13.20 -16.67 16.08
CA ASN A 3 12.93 -18.10 16.05
C ASN A 3 11.40 -18.28 16.13
N ALA A 4 10.72 -18.04 15.02
CA ALA A 4 9.29 -18.28 14.94
C ALA A 4 9.05 -19.76 14.60
N VAL A 5 8.40 -20.48 15.48
CA VAL A 5 7.85 -21.82 15.22
C VAL A 5 6.57 -21.66 14.39
N TRP A 6 6.70 -21.16 13.17
CA TRP A 6 5.57 -20.90 12.28
C TRP A 6 5.87 -21.43 10.89
N ASN A 7 4.86 -21.99 10.23
CA ASN A 7 4.91 -22.35 8.80
C ASN A 7 4.81 -21.08 7.91
N TYR A 8 5.59 -20.05 8.25
CA TYR A 8 5.63 -18.81 7.48
C TYR A 8 7.07 -18.54 7.05
N SER A 9 7.29 -18.49 5.76
CA SER A 9 8.58 -18.10 5.19
C SER A 9 8.62 -16.58 5.07
N LEU A 10 9.53 -15.94 5.79
CA LEU A 10 9.77 -14.51 5.68
C LEU A 10 10.33 -14.19 4.30
N VAL A 11 9.76 -13.17 3.67
CA VAL A 11 10.25 -12.59 2.42
C VAL A 11 10.75 -11.18 2.73
N GLU A 12 11.99 -10.90 2.33
CA GLU A 12 12.58 -9.57 2.55
C GLU A 12 11.78 -8.49 1.81
N GLY A 13 11.52 -7.38 2.50
CA GLY A 13 10.74 -6.27 1.96
C GLY A 13 9.23 -6.47 1.94
N GLN A 14 8.73 -7.66 2.26
CA GLN A 14 7.29 -7.89 2.34
C GLN A 14 6.70 -7.27 3.60
N ARG A 15 5.64 -6.48 3.43
CA ARG A 15 4.87 -5.94 4.55
C ARG A 15 3.85 -6.95 5.04
N ALA A 16 3.58 -6.92 6.32
CA ALA A 16 2.57 -7.78 6.94
C ALA A 16 1.91 -7.09 8.15
N PHE A 17 0.68 -7.45 8.42
CA PHE A 17 0.03 -7.14 9.70
C PHE A 17 0.34 -8.26 10.68
N LEU A 18 0.83 -7.91 11.86
CA LEU A 18 1.22 -8.85 12.90
C LEU A 18 0.38 -8.64 14.15
N VAL A 19 -0.34 -9.67 14.56
CA VAL A 19 -1.01 -9.73 15.88
C VAL A 19 -0.10 -10.46 16.83
N PHE A 20 0.22 -9.87 17.97
CA PHE A 20 1.14 -10.45 18.94
C PHE A 20 0.81 -10.07 20.37
N ASN A 21 1.30 -10.87 21.31
CA ASN A 21 1.34 -10.53 22.74
C ASN A 21 2.74 -10.09 23.12
N PRO A 22 2.92 -8.92 23.75
CA PRO A 22 4.21 -8.54 24.32
C PRO A 22 4.53 -9.48 25.51
N LEU A 23 5.78 -9.94 25.59
CA LEU A 23 6.23 -10.85 26.62
C LEU A 23 7.22 -10.20 27.58
N PHE A 24 8.25 -9.55 27.06
CA PHE A 24 9.37 -9.01 27.83
C PHE A 24 9.86 -7.72 27.19
N ASP A 25 10.16 -6.71 28.01
CA ASP A 25 10.89 -5.52 27.57
C ASP A 25 12.39 -5.79 27.53
N ASN A 26 13.11 -5.12 26.63
CA ASN A 26 14.58 -5.21 26.48
C ASN A 26 15.10 -6.65 26.34
N TYR A 27 14.50 -7.45 25.49
CA TYR A 27 14.84 -8.84 25.30
C TYR A 27 16.01 -9.01 24.32
N TYR A 28 17.18 -9.46 24.82
CA TYR A 28 18.40 -9.69 24.02
C TYR A 28 18.83 -8.52 23.10
N GLY A 29 18.65 -7.28 23.58
CA GLY A 29 19.01 -6.07 22.80
C GLY A 29 17.94 -5.59 21.83
N TYR A 30 16.75 -6.18 21.85
CA TYR A 30 15.54 -5.71 21.18
C TYR A 30 14.63 -5.01 22.19
N ASP A 31 13.88 -4.01 21.73
CA ASP A 31 12.99 -3.23 22.60
C ASP A 31 11.93 -4.09 23.28
N VAL A 32 11.42 -5.12 22.59
CA VAL A 32 10.40 -6.01 23.12
C VAL A 32 10.51 -7.42 22.55
N GLY A 33 10.37 -8.42 23.41
CA GLY A 33 10.13 -9.81 23.04
C GLY A 33 8.63 -10.03 22.85
N ILE A 34 8.24 -10.63 21.73
CA ILE A 34 6.83 -10.84 21.38
C ILE A 34 6.50 -12.32 21.16
N LYS A 35 5.28 -12.70 21.45
CA LYS A 35 4.69 -13.96 21.00
C LYS A 35 3.72 -13.64 19.85
N PRO A 36 4.09 -13.91 18.60
CA PRO A 36 3.18 -13.74 17.48
C PRO A 36 1.98 -14.68 17.61
N GLU A 37 0.79 -14.18 17.28
CA GLU A 37 -0.44 -14.98 17.23
C GLU A 37 -0.94 -15.16 15.81
N ARG A 38 -0.89 -14.10 14.99
CA ARG A 38 -1.30 -14.13 13.60
C ARG A 38 -0.39 -13.24 12.76
N ILE A 39 -0.17 -13.63 11.52
CA ILE A 39 0.52 -12.82 10.52
C ILE A 39 -0.28 -12.82 9.22
N TYR A 40 -0.54 -11.65 8.68
CA TYR A 40 -1.23 -11.44 7.42
C TYR A 40 -0.28 -10.73 6.46
N PRO A 41 0.33 -11.44 5.50
CA PRO A 41 1.17 -10.81 4.50
C PRO A 41 0.30 -9.97 3.56
N PHE A 42 0.76 -8.76 3.25
CA PHE A 42 0.13 -7.88 2.28
C PHE A 42 0.72 -8.06 0.89
N LEU A 43 -0.06 -7.78 -0.15
CA LEU A 43 0.52 -7.54 -1.47
C LEU A 43 1.47 -6.35 -1.35
N THR A 44 2.75 -6.59 -1.64
CA THR A 44 3.79 -5.55 -1.58
C THR A 44 4.41 -5.43 -2.96
N LYS A 45 4.33 -4.25 -3.54
CA LYS A 45 4.80 -3.94 -4.91
C LYS A 45 5.84 -2.83 -4.87
N SER A 46 6.58 -2.70 -5.97
CA SER A 46 7.44 -1.54 -6.24
C SER A 46 6.67 -0.48 -7.00
N VAL A 47 7.25 0.72 -7.10
CA VAL A 47 6.80 1.73 -8.06
C VAL A 47 7.11 1.25 -9.46
N GLU A 48 6.12 1.32 -10.35
CA GLU A 48 6.23 0.90 -11.75
C GLU A 48 6.34 2.13 -12.66
N GLU A 49 6.85 1.96 -13.87
CA GLU A 49 6.96 3.05 -14.84
C GLU A 49 5.71 3.10 -15.72
N LEU A 50 5.10 4.28 -15.83
CA LEU A 50 3.96 4.53 -16.71
C LEU A 50 4.45 5.16 -18.01
N THR A 51 4.16 4.50 -19.12
CA THR A 51 4.46 4.96 -20.49
C THR A 51 3.19 5.04 -21.32
N ASP A 52 3.24 5.70 -22.47
CA ASP A 52 2.09 5.75 -23.41
C ASP A 52 1.70 4.35 -23.92
N GLU A 53 2.66 3.42 -23.99
CA GLU A 53 2.41 2.06 -24.48
C GLU A 53 1.73 1.16 -23.46
N ASN A 54 1.86 1.43 -22.15
CA ASN A 54 1.30 0.61 -21.07
C ASN A 54 0.14 1.27 -20.32
N GLU A 55 -0.28 2.47 -20.71
CA GLU A 55 -1.31 3.22 -19.99
C GLU A 55 -2.65 2.45 -19.91
N GLU A 56 -3.04 1.75 -20.98
CA GLU A 56 -4.26 0.93 -20.98
C GLU A 56 -4.18 -0.24 -20.00
N GLU A 57 -2.98 -0.80 -19.77
CA GLU A 57 -2.78 -1.89 -18.83
C GLU A 57 -2.96 -1.44 -17.39
N PHE A 58 -2.50 -0.23 -17.05
CA PHE A 58 -2.68 0.35 -15.72
C PHE A 58 -4.09 0.89 -15.52
N ALA A 59 -4.71 1.43 -16.57
CA ALA A 59 -5.99 2.12 -16.54
C ALA A 59 -6.04 3.24 -15.47
N ASP A 60 -7.19 3.79 -15.19
CA ASP A 60 -7.41 4.78 -14.12
C ASP A 60 -8.86 4.69 -13.64
N HIS A 61 -9.31 3.46 -13.32
CA HIS A 61 -10.67 3.24 -12.82
C HIS A 61 -10.78 3.79 -11.40
N PRO A 62 -11.97 4.29 -11.01
CA PRO A 62 -12.19 4.78 -9.66
C PRO A 62 -11.95 3.69 -8.61
N ALA A 63 -11.25 4.01 -7.53
CA ALA A 63 -10.99 3.12 -6.41
C ALA A 63 -11.75 3.57 -5.15
N TYR A 64 -12.24 2.62 -4.36
CA TYR A 64 -12.82 2.89 -3.04
C TYR A 64 -11.70 2.87 -2.00
N LEU A 65 -11.10 4.03 -1.77
CA LEU A 65 -9.99 4.20 -0.85
C LEU A 65 -10.52 4.56 0.55
N GLU A 66 -10.03 3.89 1.58
CA GLU A 66 -10.37 4.21 2.96
C GLU A 66 -9.28 5.04 3.63
N ASN A 67 -8.03 4.61 3.49
CA ASN A 67 -6.90 5.31 4.10
C ASN A 67 -5.60 5.11 3.34
N MET A 68 -4.72 6.10 3.42
CA MET A 68 -3.36 6.06 2.88
C MET A 68 -2.40 6.75 3.83
N TRP A 69 -1.23 6.15 4.09
CA TRP A 69 -0.15 6.76 4.88
C TRP A 69 1.20 6.22 4.47
N ILE A 70 2.24 7.00 4.73
CA ILE A 70 3.63 6.60 4.48
C ILE A 70 4.31 6.28 5.80
N ALA A 71 4.88 5.09 5.92
CA ALA A 71 5.64 4.67 7.07
C ALA A 71 6.70 3.63 6.69
N GLY A 72 7.89 3.77 7.25
CA GLY A 72 9.00 2.82 7.07
C GLY A 72 9.44 2.64 5.61
N GLY A 73 9.32 3.69 4.79
CA GLY A 73 9.66 3.65 3.37
C GLY A 73 8.60 3.00 2.47
N TYR A 74 7.37 2.86 2.96
CA TYR A 74 6.25 2.29 2.20
C TYR A 74 5.04 3.20 2.21
N LEU A 75 4.39 3.36 1.04
CA LEU A 75 3.01 3.83 0.97
C LEU A 75 2.10 2.63 1.27
N ASN A 76 1.27 2.77 2.28
CA ASN A 76 0.28 1.78 2.68
C ASN A 76 -1.10 2.28 2.26
N VAL A 77 -1.90 1.42 1.63
CA VAL A 77 -3.21 1.76 1.10
C VAL A 77 -4.23 0.76 1.62
N ILE A 78 -5.25 1.24 2.32
CA ILE A 78 -6.45 0.48 2.66
C ILE A 78 -7.51 0.80 1.62
N PHE A 79 -8.08 -0.21 1.00
CA PHE A 79 -9.13 -0.03 0.03
C PHE A 79 -10.16 -1.16 0.07
N ASN A 80 -11.31 -0.90 -0.53
CA ASN A 80 -12.41 -1.83 -0.63
C ASN A 80 -12.47 -2.47 -2.01
N GLN A 81 -12.68 -3.76 -2.04
CA GLN A 81 -12.93 -4.53 -3.25
C GLN A 81 -14.19 -5.37 -3.10
N LYS A 82 -15.05 -5.36 -4.11
CA LYS A 82 -16.15 -6.31 -4.20
C LYS A 82 -15.60 -7.68 -4.59
N LEU A 83 -15.93 -8.69 -3.81
CA LEU A 83 -15.54 -10.07 -4.07
C LEU A 83 -16.79 -10.96 -4.31
N PRO A 84 -16.67 -12.02 -5.11
CA PRO A 84 -15.53 -12.35 -5.96
C PRO A 84 -15.40 -11.42 -7.17
N THR A 85 -14.21 -11.33 -7.73
CA THR A 85 -13.95 -10.63 -9.00
C THR A 85 -13.98 -11.61 -10.17
N THR A 86 -14.23 -11.10 -11.39
CA THR A 86 -14.14 -11.93 -12.61
C THR A 86 -12.68 -12.21 -12.96
N HIS A 87 -11.83 -11.23 -12.73
CA HIS A 87 -10.37 -11.31 -12.90
C HIS A 87 -9.71 -10.68 -11.69
N LYS A 88 -8.44 -10.98 -11.44
CA LYS A 88 -7.67 -10.20 -10.48
C LYS A 88 -7.56 -8.76 -10.99
N HIS A 89 -7.95 -7.81 -10.15
CA HIS A 89 -7.75 -6.41 -10.46
C HIS A 89 -6.29 -6.01 -10.32
N ARG A 90 -5.82 -5.11 -11.19
CA ARG A 90 -4.48 -4.55 -11.06
C ARG A 90 -4.51 -3.30 -10.20
N VAL A 91 -3.65 -3.25 -9.19
CA VAL A 91 -3.41 -2.07 -8.36
C VAL A 91 -1.95 -1.68 -8.48
N SER A 92 -1.66 -0.46 -8.88
CA SER A 92 -0.30 -0.02 -9.15
C SER A 92 -0.04 1.38 -8.61
N LEU A 93 1.19 1.58 -8.15
CA LEU A 93 1.75 2.90 -7.91
C LEU A 93 2.74 3.17 -9.03
N VAL A 94 2.50 4.21 -9.81
CA VAL A 94 3.29 4.47 -11.01
C VAL A 94 3.93 5.85 -10.99
N LYS A 95 5.05 5.97 -11.69
CA LYS A 95 5.72 7.21 -12.03
C LYS A 95 5.76 7.34 -13.54
N LYS A 96 5.43 8.51 -14.08
CA LYS A 96 5.49 8.75 -15.53
C LYS A 96 6.93 8.70 -16.05
N ALA A 97 7.10 7.95 -17.14
CA ALA A 97 8.34 7.89 -17.86
C ALA A 97 8.78 9.27 -18.36
N GLY A 98 10.08 9.54 -18.27
CA GLY A 98 10.65 10.81 -18.72
C GLY A 98 10.43 12.01 -17.79
N GLU A 99 9.63 11.89 -16.74
CA GLU A 99 9.55 12.92 -15.72
C GLU A 99 10.74 12.83 -14.75
N PRO A 100 11.25 13.98 -14.24
CA PRO A 100 12.33 13.97 -13.25
C PRO A 100 11.89 13.24 -11.98
N ASP A 101 12.85 12.70 -11.22
CA ASP A 101 12.54 12.04 -9.95
C ASP A 101 11.94 13.02 -8.95
N ILE A 102 12.42 14.25 -8.94
CA ILE A 102 11.87 15.36 -8.16
C ILE A 102 11.47 16.45 -9.15
N ALA A 103 10.20 16.83 -9.14
CA ALA A 103 9.67 17.86 -10.01
C ALA A 103 10.11 19.28 -9.55
N ASP A 104 9.86 20.30 -10.39
CA ASP A 104 10.25 21.69 -10.12
C ASP A 104 9.65 22.26 -8.82
N ASP A 105 8.52 21.72 -8.36
CA ASP A 105 7.89 22.10 -7.09
C ASP A 105 8.56 21.45 -5.87
N GLY A 106 9.51 20.56 -6.10
CA GLY A 106 10.29 19.84 -5.09
C GLY A 106 9.65 18.56 -4.58
N TYR A 107 8.57 18.09 -5.19
CA TYR A 107 7.89 16.84 -4.84
C TYR A 107 8.19 15.72 -5.85
N ILE A 108 8.07 14.49 -5.39
CA ILE A 108 7.99 13.31 -6.25
C ILE A 108 6.54 13.15 -6.66
N HIS A 109 6.26 13.11 -7.96
CA HIS A 109 4.92 12.92 -8.47
C HIS A 109 4.67 11.46 -8.81
N LEU A 110 3.63 10.88 -8.21
CA LEU A 110 3.19 9.51 -8.42
C LEU A 110 1.71 9.47 -8.72
N GLU A 111 1.25 8.38 -9.32
CA GLU A 111 -0.16 8.10 -9.55
C GLU A 111 -0.53 6.72 -8.99
N TYR A 112 -1.63 6.64 -8.25
CA TYR A 112 -2.25 5.37 -7.91
C TYR A 112 -3.20 4.98 -9.03
N ARG A 113 -2.98 3.83 -9.63
CA ARG A 113 -3.73 3.31 -10.76
C ARG A 113 -4.49 2.05 -10.38
N TYR A 114 -5.73 1.96 -10.83
CA TYR A 114 -6.60 0.81 -10.58
C TYR A 114 -7.25 0.35 -11.88
N ASN A 115 -7.04 -0.91 -12.24
CA ASN A 115 -7.67 -1.54 -13.37
C ASN A 115 -8.58 -2.68 -12.89
N THR A 116 -9.88 -2.52 -13.10
CA THR A 116 -10.90 -3.51 -12.75
C THR A 116 -11.15 -4.54 -13.85
N TYR A 117 -10.50 -4.36 -15.01
CA TYR A 117 -10.74 -5.17 -16.21
C TYR A 117 -12.24 -5.26 -16.59
N GLY A 118 -13.00 -4.20 -16.30
CA GLY A 118 -14.42 -4.10 -16.62
C GLY A 118 -15.38 -4.67 -15.58
N ASP A 119 -14.87 -5.13 -14.44
CA ASP A 119 -15.73 -5.51 -13.33
C ASP A 119 -16.47 -4.29 -12.75
N THR A 120 -17.71 -4.51 -12.32
CA THR A 120 -18.53 -3.44 -11.74
C THR A 120 -18.06 -3.14 -10.32
N LEU A 121 -17.99 -1.83 -9.99
CA LEU A 121 -17.58 -1.35 -8.66
C LEU A 121 -18.75 -1.23 -7.66
N ASP A 122 -19.88 -1.93 -7.90
CA ASP A 122 -21.01 -1.91 -6.96
C ASP A 122 -20.63 -2.59 -5.64
N VAL A 123 -20.48 -1.80 -4.57
CA VAL A 123 -19.88 -2.21 -3.29
C VAL A 123 -20.92 -2.20 -2.18
N PHE A 124 -21.87 -3.15 -2.21
CA PHE A 124 -22.83 -3.29 -1.10
C PHE A 124 -22.27 -4.03 0.12
N ASN A 125 -21.28 -4.91 -0.06
CA ASN A 125 -20.57 -5.60 1.02
C ASN A 125 -19.10 -5.73 0.62
N PRO A 126 -18.32 -4.65 0.72
CA PRO A 126 -16.93 -4.67 0.31
C PRO A 126 -16.08 -5.51 1.26
N SER A 127 -15.05 -6.12 0.71
CA SER A 127 -13.97 -6.69 1.47
C SER A 127 -12.85 -5.67 1.60
N VAL A 128 -12.42 -5.41 2.82
CA VAL A 128 -11.32 -4.49 3.13
C VAL A 128 -9.99 -5.22 3.02
N GLY A 129 -9.04 -4.63 2.34
CA GLY A 129 -7.68 -5.15 2.25
C GLY A 129 -6.63 -4.06 2.18
N VAL A 130 -5.38 -4.51 2.23
CA VAL A 130 -4.21 -3.63 2.26
C VAL A 130 -3.25 -4.00 1.14
N VAL A 131 -2.77 -2.99 0.42
CA VAL A 131 -1.63 -3.08 -0.48
C VAL A 131 -0.55 -2.11 -0.03
N CYS A 132 0.71 -2.49 -0.18
CA CYS A 132 1.85 -1.66 0.20
C CYS A 132 2.78 -1.46 -0.99
N TYR A 133 3.31 -0.27 -1.14
CA TYR A 133 4.26 0.07 -2.21
C TYR A 133 5.59 0.50 -1.63
N ASN A 134 6.66 -0.19 -2.04
CA ASN A 134 8.02 0.14 -1.63
C ASN A 134 8.48 1.43 -2.32
N LEU A 135 8.78 2.44 -1.53
CA LEU A 135 9.26 3.76 -1.98
C LEU A 135 10.78 3.93 -1.85
N ASN A 136 11.50 2.92 -1.32
CA ASN A 136 12.94 3.04 -1.03
C ASN A 136 13.83 3.20 -2.28
N THR A 137 13.26 3.02 -3.46
CA THR A 137 13.96 3.29 -4.73
C THR A 137 13.89 4.74 -5.17
N LEU A 138 13.07 5.55 -4.47
CA LEU A 138 12.88 6.97 -4.77
C LEU A 138 13.78 7.85 -3.87
N PRO A 139 14.21 9.03 -4.33
CA PRO A 139 15.07 9.95 -3.56
C PRO A 139 14.25 10.73 -2.49
N LEU A 140 13.64 10.01 -1.55
CA LEU A 140 12.73 10.61 -0.56
C LEU A 140 13.41 11.65 0.34
N GLU A 141 14.69 11.46 0.66
CA GLU A 141 15.44 12.37 1.54
C GLU A 141 15.73 13.73 0.88
N GLU A 142 15.73 13.77 -0.47
CA GLU A 142 16.02 14.97 -1.24
C GLU A 142 14.75 15.76 -1.58
N ALA A 143 13.58 15.09 -1.52
CA ALA A 143 12.30 15.67 -1.88
C ALA A 143 11.59 16.32 -0.68
N LYS A 144 10.74 17.29 -0.94
CA LYS A 144 9.82 17.84 0.08
C LYS A 144 8.77 16.84 0.51
N GLY A 145 8.49 15.85 -0.33
CA GLY A 145 7.47 14.85 -0.11
C GLY A 145 6.97 14.21 -1.41
N ILE A 146 5.82 13.57 -1.34
CA ILE A 146 5.16 12.94 -2.47
C ILE A 146 3.83 13.64 -2.76
N LYS A 147 3.56 13.94 -4.01
CA LYS A 147 2.24 14.26 -4.54
C LYS A 147 1.69 13.05 -5.27
N LEU A 148 0.61 12.52 -4.75
CA LEU A 148 -0.04 11.31 -5.24
C LEU A 148 -1.35 11.67 -5.93
N LYS A 149 -1.41 11.48 -7.24
CA LYS A 149 -2.65 11.53 -7.99
C LYS A 149 -3.44 10.24 -7.76
N ILE A 150 -4.74 10.38 -7.47
CA ILE A 150 -5.67 9.28 -7.27
C ILE A 150 -6.97 9.56 -8.01
N ASN A 151 -7.64 8.52 -8.50
CA ASN A 151 -9.02 8.57 -8.96
C ASN A 151 -9.90 7.84 -7.94
N GLU A 152 -10.58 8.61 -7.09
CA GLU A 152 -11.39 8.07 -6.00
C GLU A 152 -12.86 7.97 -6.39
N ALA A 153 -13.51 6.87 -6.03
CA ALA A 153 -14.87 6.56 -6.42
C ALA A 153 -15.93 7.58 -5.92
N TYR A 154 -15.69 8.22 -4.77
CA TYR A 154 -16.62 9.21 -4.21
C TYR A 154 -16.32 10.66 -4.61
N TYR A 155 -15.05 10.99 -4.79
CA TYR A 155 -14.61 12.38 -4.98
C TYR A 155 -13.93 12.63 -6.33
N GLY A 156 -13.77 11.59 -7.15
CA GLY A 156 -13.09 11.68 -8.43
C GLY A 156 -11.57 11.88 -8.32
N GLU A 157 -11.00 12.49 -9.32
CA GLU A 157 -9.56 12.75 -9.38
C GLU A 157 -9.13 13.78 -8.35
N ARG A 158 -8.12 13.43 -7.54
CA ARG A 158 -7.52 14.30 -6.51
C ARG A 158 -6.02 14.12 -6.45
N ILE A 159 -5.36 15.10 -5.85
CA ILE A 159 -3.94 15.03 -5.51
C ILE A 159 -3.80 15.09 -3.99
N LEU A 160 -3.22 14.05 -3.41
CA LEU A 160 -2.84 13.99 -2.00
C LEU A 160 -1.38 14.39 -1.85
N SER A 161 -1.04 15.12 -0.78
CA SER A 161 0.34 15.51 -0.48
C SER A 161 0.80 14.85 0.81
N PHE A 162 1.93 14.14 0.75
CA PHE A 162 2.59 13.51 1.89
C PHE A 162 3.93 14.20 2.12
N GLU A 163 4.03 15.01 3.18
CA GLU A 163 5.26 15.69 3.58
C GLU A 163 5.98 14.93 4.70
N ASN A 164 5.23 14.20 5.50
CA ASN A 164 5.78 13.32 6.51
C ASN A 164 5.95 11.90 5.95
N MET A 165 7.20 11.47 5.78
CA MET A 165 7.53 10.14 5.25
C MET A 165 7.52 9.04 6.32
N ASN A 166 7.14 9.36 7.55
CA ASN A 166 7.08 8.39 8.65
C ASN A 166 5.88 8.68 9.56
N GLU A 167 4.69 8.60 8.98
CA GLU A 167 3.44 8.79 9.71
C GLU A 167 3.15 7.63 10.65
N PRO A 168 2.53 7.89 11.81
CA PRO A 168 2.04 6.81 12.66
C PRO A 168 0.96 6.01 11.92
N THR A 169 0.90 4.70 12.16
CA THR A 169 -0.19 3.87 11.64
C THR A 169 -1.52 4.43 12.14
N PRO A 170 -2.48 4.74 11.24
CA PRO A 170 -3.79 5.24 11.62
C PRO A 170 -4.53 4.29 12.56
N ASP A 171 -5.41 4.82 13.41
CA ASP A 171 -6.10 4.02 14.43
C ASP A 171 -7.09 3.04 13.80
N ASP A 172 -7.78 3.42 12.73
CA ASP A 172 -8.64 2.54 11.94
C ASP A 172 -7.87 1.35 11.34
N ALA A 173 -6.63 1.57 10.91
CA ALA A 173 -5.75 0.50 10.45
C ALA A 173 -5.33 -0.46 11.59
N LYS A 174 -5.19 0.05 12.82
CA LYS A 174 -4.89 -0.79 14.00
C LYS A 174 -6.10 -1.60 14.45
N GLU A 175 -7.31 -1.12 14.18
CA GLU A 175 -8.58 -1.76 14.55
C GLU A 175 -9.07 -2.79 13.52
N LEU A 176 -8.34 -3.00 12.42
CA LEU A 176 -8.67 -4.04 11.44
C LEU A 176 -8.60 -5.43 12.09
N HIS A 177 -9.75 -5.98 12.48
CA HIS A 177 -9.85 -7.30 13.09
C HIS A 177 -9.71 -8.45 12.08
N SER A 178 -9.98 -8.18 10.83
CA SER A 178 -9.81 -9.11 9.73
C SER A 178 -9.43 -8.36 8.46
N ILE A 179 -8.47 -8.90 7.75
CA ILE A 179 -8.05 -8.39 6.44
C ILE A 179 -8.41 -9.46 5.43
N ALA A 180 -9.23 -9.08 4.46
CA ALA A 180 -9.58 -9.99 3.39
C ALA A 180 -8.37 -10.19 2.47
N ARG A 181 -8.24 -11.40 1.93
CA ARG A 181 -7.34 -11.63 0.82
C ARG A 181 -8.02 -11.09 -0.43
N LEU A 182 -7.59 -9.92 -0.86
CA LEU A 182 -8.09 -9.30 -2.07
C LEU A 182 -7.64 -10.06 -3.32
N GLU A 183 -8.46 -10.00 -4.36
CA GLU A 183 -8.15 -10.54 -5.68
C GLU A 183 -7.50 -9.45 -6.53
N VAL A 184 -6.27 -9.09 -6.16
CA VAL A 184 -5.45 -8.04 -6.80
C VAL A 184 -4.05 -8.55 -7.14
N GLU A 185 -3.42 -7.88 -8.10
CA GLU A 185 -2.04 -8.08 -8.54
C GLU A 185 -1.31 -6.78 -8.82
#